data_1d740e156df9bce02a299239ec342a85
#
_entry.id   1d740e156df9bce02a299239ec342a85
#
_cell.length_a   1.000
_cell.length_b   1.000
_cell.length_c   1.000
_cell.angle_alpha   90.00
_cell.angle_beta   90.00
_cell.angle_gamma   90.00
#
_symmetry.space_group_name_H-M   'P 1'
#
loop_
_entity.id
_entity.type
_entity.pdbx_description
1 polymer ?
#
loop_
_entity_poly.entity_id
_entity_poly.type
_entity_poly.pdbx_seq_one_letter_code
_entity_poly.pdbx_strand_id
1 'polypeptide(L)'
;RDLHSFPTRRSSDLKVTPAHDAHDYEIGIRHNLPVMDIIDDHGRLNEKARILVGEDRFDARKKIVKMLEESGNLVKVEEYTSPVGYSERTNAVIEPKLSAQWFLKMEDLAAKALESVESGKIKLIPDKYRNTYRHWMENAHDWCISRQLWWGQRIPAYYLPDGQIVVEETPEKAL
;
A
#
# COMPACT_ATOMS: atom_id res chain seq x y z
N ARG A 1 -10.38 -15.60 -15.43
CA ARG A 1 -9.71 -16.86 -15.78
C ARG A 1 -9.98 -17.83 -14.66
N ASP A 2 -10.70 -18.91 -14.98
CA ASP A 2 -11.12 -19.92 -14.02
C ASP A 2 -9.92 -20.54 -13.32
N LEU A 3 -9.77 -20.24 -12.04
CA LEU A 3 -8.83 -20.89 -11.13
C LEU A 3 -9.22 -22.36 -10.86
N HIS A 4 -10.28 -22.84 -11.50
CA HIS A 4 -10.81 -24.20 -11.32
C HIS A 4 -10.17 -25.28 -12.21
N SER A 5 -9.19 -24.92 -13.05
CA SER A 5 -8.53 -25.88 -13.94
C SER A 5 -7.44 -26.75 -13.29
N PHE A 6 -7.15 -26.55 -11.99
CA PHE A 6 -6.18 -27.36 -11.27
C PHE A 6 -6.82 -28.04 -10.06
N PRO A 7 -7.29 -29.28 -10.21
CA PRO A 7 -8.06 -29.97 -9.17
C PRO A 7 -7.25 -30.37 -7.92
N THR A 8 -5.96 -30.02 -7.83
CA THR A 8 -5.08 -30.43 -6.74
C THR A 8 -4.30 -29.31 -6.08
N ARG A 9 -4.71 -28.04 -6.23
CA ARG A 9 -4.06 -26.96 -5.49
C ARG A 9 -4.36 -27.11 -4.00
N ARG A 10 -3.38 -27.59 -3.27
CA ARG A 10 -3.37 -27.55 -1.82
C ARG A 10 -3.16 -26.12 -1.37
N SER A 11 -3.77 -25.72 -0.27
CA SER A 11 -3.57 -24.38 0.32
C SER A 11 -2.09 -24.08 0.64
N SER A 12 -1.28 -25.13 0.78
CA SER A 12 0.19 -25.05 0.98
C SER A 12 0.99 -24.66 -0.26
N ASP A 13 0.38 -24.64 -1.44
CA ASP A 13 1.07 -24.37 -2.71
C ASP A 13 1.01 -22.89 -3.11
N LEU A 14 0.35 -22.06 -2.30
CA LEU A 14 0.22 -20.63 -2.53
C LEU A 14 1.30 -19.86 -1.74
N LYS A 15 2.19 -19.18 -2.47
CA LYS A 15 3.11 -18.20 -1.89
C LYS A 15 2.35 -16.88 -1.68
N VAL A 16 2.40 -16.35 -0.47
CA VAL A 16 1.77 -15.07 -0.08
C VAL A 16 2.83 -14.17 0.53
N THR A 17 2.98 -12.97 -0.02
CA THR A 17 3.96 -11.96 0.43
C THR A 17 3.29 -10.64 0.82
N PRO A 18 2.72 -10.54 2.02
CA PRO A 18 1.91 -9.40 2.43
C PRO A 18 2.64 -8.04 2.41
N ALA A 19 3.97 -8.04 2.50
CA ALA A 19 4.75 -6.81 2.50
C ALA A 19 4.92 -6.17 1.11
N HIS A 20 4.77 -6.95 0.03
CA HIS A 20 5.18 -6.53 -1.32
C HIS A 20 4.10 -6.72 -2.40
N ASP A 21 2.88 -7.00 -2.01
CA ASP A 21 1.73 -7.11 -2.91
C ASP A 21 0.45 -6.70 -2.17
N ALA A 22 -0.38 -5.86 -2.81
CA ALA A 22 -1.58 -5.32 -2.18
C ALA A 22 -2.64 -6.40 -1.92
N HIS A 23 -2.83 -7.36 -2.83
CA HIS A 23 -3.78 -8.46 -2.64
C HIS A 23 -3.29 -9.45 -1.59
N ASP A 24 -1.98 -9.75 -1.60
CA ASP A 24 -1.36 -10.58 -0.57
C ASP A 24 -1.45 -9.92 0.82
N TYR A 25 -1.40 -8.59 0.89
CA TYR A 25 -1.59 -7.84 2.13
C TYR A 25 -2.99 -8.04 2.71
N GLU A 26 -4.04 -7.95 1.89
CA GLU A 26 -5.41 -8.22 2.32
C GLU A 26 -5.60 -9.67 2.80
N ILE A 27 -4.98 -10.63 2.10
CA ILE A 27 -4.95 -12.03 2.53
C ILE A 27 -4.21 -12.15 3.87
N GLY A 28 -3.09 -11.46 4.01
CA GLY A 28 -2.29 -11.40 5.23
C GLY A 28 -3.08 -10.93 6.43
N ILE A 29 -3.83 -9.83 6.30
CA ILE A 29 -4.72 -9.33 7.36
C ILE A 29 -5.80 -10.36 7.70
N ARG A 30 -6.48 -10.89 6.70
CA ARG A 30 -7.59 -11.83 6.85
C ARG A 30 -7.19 -13.12 7.58
N HIS A 31 -5.96 -13.58 7.35
CA HIS A 31 -5.42 -14.83 7.89
C HIS A 31 -4.34 -14.63 8.97
N ASN A 32 -4.13 -13.40 9.41
CA ASN A 32 -3.12 -13.04 10.41
C ASN A 32 -1.71 -13.59 10.06
N LEU A 33 -1.32 -13.44 8.80
CA LEU A 33 -0.01 -13.88 8.32
C LEU A 33 1.09 -12.88 8.72
N PRO A 34 2.32 -13.35 8.97
CA PRO A 34 3.43 -12.46 9.27
C PRO A 34 3.78 -11.59 8.06
N VAL A 35 4.01 -10.31 8.32
CA VAL A 35 4.47 -9.34 7.31
C VAL A 35 5.99 -9.27 7.37
N MET A 36 6.64 -9.71 6.30
CA MET A 36 8.10 -9.71 6.20
C MET A 36 8.54 -8.77 5.07
N ASP A 37 8.91 -7.55 5.44
CA ASP A 37 9.50 -6.58 4.51
C ASP A 37 10.99 -6.92 4.31
N ILE A 38 11.37 -7.30 3.09
CA ILE A 38 12.71 -7.73 2.72
C ILE A 38 13.49 -6.69 1.89
N ILE A 39 12.89 -5.52 1.61
CA ILE A 39 13.49 -4.47 0.80
C ILE A 39 13.65 -3.21 1.66
N ASP A 40 14.83 -2.61 1.66
CA ASP A 40 15.09 -1.34 2.33
C ASP A 40 14.57 -0.12 1.53
N ASP A 41 14.79 1.09 2.05
CA ASP A 41 14.34 2.33 1.40
C ASP A 41 15.14 2.69 0.14
N HIS A 42 16.25 2.01 -0.11
CA HIS A 42 17.07 2.16 -1.30
C HIS A 42 16.79 1.09 -2.36
N GLY A 43 15.81 0.22 -2.14
CA GLY A 43 15.47 -0.86 -3.06
C GLY A 43 16.44 -2.04 -3.04
N ARG A 44 17.20 -2.21 -1.95
CA ARG A 44 18.14 -3.30 -1.73
C ARG A 44 17.55 -4.32 -0.77
N LEU A 45 17.99 -5.56 -0.88
CA LEU A 45 17.58 -6.59 0.04
C LEU A 45 18.19 -6.37 1.44
N ASN A 46 17.33 -6.37 2.45
CA ASN A 46 17.74 -6.23 3.85
C ASN A 46 18.06 -7.60 4.50
N GLU A 47 18.45 -7.59 5.77
CA GLU A 47 18.84 -8.80 6.50
C GLU A 47 17.71 -9.84 6.60
N LYS A 48 16.43 -9.43 6.55
CA LYS A 48 15.29 -10.36 6.58
C LYS A 48 15.20 -11.22 5.33
N ALA A 49 15.80 -10.80 4.23
CA ALA A 49 15.88 -11.60 3.01
C ALA A 49 16.76 -12.85 3.19
N ARG A 50 17.70 -12.87 4.14
CA ARG A 50 18.62 -13.95 4.49
C ARG A 50 19.63 -14.31 3.38
N ILE A 51 19.29 -14.10 2.12
CA ILE A 51 20.14 -14.33 0.96
C ILE A 51 20.28 -13.03 0.17
N LEU A 52 21.39 -12.85 -0.52
CA LEU A 52 21.68 -11.69 -1.37
C LEU A 52 21.50 -10.33 -0.63
N VAL A 53 21.75 -10.31 0.68
CA VAL A 53 21.62 -9.11 1.53
C VAL A 53 22.52 -7.99 1.00
N GLY A 54 21.97 -6.76 0.93
CA GLY A 54 22.65 -5.59 0.39
C GLY A 54 22.64 -5.46 -1.13
N GLU A 55 22.17 -6.47 -1.84
CA GLU A 55 22.08 -6.44 -3.30
C GLU A 55 20.87 -5.62 -3.78
N ASP A 56 21.06 -4.95 -4.89
CA ASP A 56 19.95 -4.29 -5.60
C ASP A 56 18.91 -5.33 -6.06
N ARG A 57 17.63 -4.99 -5.95
CA ARG A 57 16.53 -5.92 -6.27
C ARG A 57 16.55 -6.44 -7.71
N PHE A 58 17.05 -5.65 -8.67
CA PHE A 58 17.14 -6.09 -10.07
C PHE A 58 18.30 -7.05 -10.29
N ASP A 59 19.40 -6.82 -9.60
CA ASP A 59 20.56 -7.74 -9.66
C ASP A 59 20.29 -9.02 -8.87
N ALA A 60 19.59 -8.92 -7.75
CA ALA A 60 19.14 -10.07 -6.98
C ALA A 60 18.24 -11.01 -7.82
N ARG A 61 17.33 -10.47 -8.64
CA ARG A 61 16.49 -11.27 -9.57
C ARG A 61 17.34 -12.13 -10.52
N LYS A 62 18.42 -11.57 -11.07
CA LYS A 62 19.32 -12.31 -11.96
C LYS A 62 20.12 -13.38 -11.23
N LYS A 63 20.58 -13.05 -10.01
CA LYS A 63 21.38 -13.98 -9.19
C LYS A 63 20.53 -15.15 -8.67
N ILE A 64 19.29 -14.89 -8.22
CA ILE A 64 18.41 -15.93 -7.71
C ILE A 64 18.05 -16.98 -8.78
N VAL A 65 17.92 -16.56 -10.05
CA VAL A 65 17.69 -17.50 -11.16
C VAL A 65 18.84 -18.49 -11.28
N LYS A 66 20.08 -18.01 -11.23
CA LYS A 66 21.27 -18.87 -11.25
C LYS A 66 21.34 -19.81 -10.06
N MET A 67 21.04 -19.32 -8.85
CA MET A 67 21.01 -20.14 -7.64
C MET A 67 19.96 -21.25 -7.73
N LEU A 68 18.79 -20.95 -8.31
CA LEU A 68 17.74 -21.94 -8.54
C LEU A 68 18.13 -22.98 -9.59
N GLU A 69 18.86 -22.57 -10.63
CA GLU A 69 19.42 -23.46 -11.65
C GLU A 69 20.45 -24.40 -11.03
N GLU A 70 21.41 -23.86 -10.27
CA GLU A 70 22.45 -24.63 -9.59
C GLU A 70 21.88 -25.62 -8.58
N SER A 71 20.78 -25.29 -7.91
CA SER A 71 20.08 -26.17 -6.96
C SER A 71 19.14 -27.17 -7.62
N GLY A 72 18.98 -27.14 -8.96
CA GLY A 72 18.08 -28.02 -9.70
C GLY A 72 16.59 -27.72 -9.51
N ASN A 73 16.26 -26.54 -8.93
CA ASN A 73 14.88 -26.13 -8.67
C ASN A 73 14.27 -25.23 -9.77
N LEU A 74 15.07 -24.85 -10.77
CA LEU A 74 14.61 -24.06 -11.90
C LEU A 74 14.03 -24.96 -12.99
N VAL A 75 12.72 -24.91 -13.19
CA VAL A 75 12.04 -25.73 -14.22
C VAL A 75 12.10 -25.05 -15.59
N LYS A 76 11.84 -23.72 -15.63
CA LYS A 76 11.74 -22.98 -16.89
C LYS A 76 11.83 -21.48 -16.64
N VAL A 77 12.42 -20.77 -17.58
CA VAL A 77 12.35 -19.30 -17.70
C VAL A 77 11.58 -18.96 -18.98
N GLU A 78 10.58 -18.13 -18.87
CA GLU A 78 9.78 -17.65 -20.01
C GLU A 78 9.79 -16.14 -20.07
N GLU A 79 9.84 -15.60 -21.28
CA GLU A 79 9.63 -14.17 -21.48
C GLU A 79 8.17 -13.82 -21.22
N TYR A 80 7.96 -12.82 -20.36
CA TYR A 80 6.65 -12.35 -20.00
C TYR A 80 6.61 -10.82 -19.98
N THR A 81 5.60 -10.24 -20.61
CA THR A 81 5.38 -8.81 -20.60
C THR A 81 4.27 -8.46 -19.62
N SER A 82 4.57 -7.62 -18.66
CA SER A 82 3.59 -7.10 -17.69
C SER A 82 3.68 -5.58 -17.58
N PRO A 83 2.56 -4.90 -17.26
CA PRO A 83 2.61 -3.49 -16.95
C PRO A 83 3.37 -3.27 -15.64
N VAL A 84 4.34 -2.39 -15.67
CA VAL A 84 5.14 -2.01 -14.49
C VAL A 84 4.86 -0.54 -14.16
N GLY A 85 4.56 -0.26 -12.89
CA GLY A 85 4.37 1.09 -12.40
C GLY A 85 5.69 1.86 -12.32
N TYR A 86 5.66 3.11 -12.75
CA TYR A 86 6.78 4.05 -12.64
C TYR A 86 6.36 5.29 -11.86
N SER A 87 7.29 5.82 -11.07
CA SER A 87 7.09 7.12 -10.42
C SER A 87 7.05 8.23 -11.47
N GLU A 88 5.98 9.01 -11.50
CA GLU A 88 5.84 10.16 -12.41
C GLU A 88 6.94 11.22 -12.24
N ARG A 89 7.56 11.30 -11.05
CA ARG A 89 8.55 12.32 -10.72
C ARG A 89 9.98 11.91 -11.00
N THR A 90 10.30 10.64 -10.76
CA THR A 90 11.68 10.14 -10.83
C THR A 90 11.88 9.13 -11.93
N ASN A 91 10.81 8.69 -12.58
CA ASN A 91 10.81 7.61 -13.57
C ASN A 91 11.45 6.30 -13.03
N ALA A 92 11.44 6.14 -11.71
CA ALA A 92 11.90 4.90 -11.07
C ALA A 92 10.78 3.87 -11.03
N VAL A 93 11.12 2.61 -11.16
CA VAL A 93 10.19 1.49 -10.98
C VAL A 93 9.65 1.49 -9.55
N ILE A 94 8.32 1.42 -9.41
CA ILE A 94 7.64 1.35 -8.12
C ILE A 94 7.66 -0.10 -7.63
N GLU A 95 8.09 -0.28 -6.38
CA GLU A 95 7.93 -1.55 -5.67
C GLU A 95 6.87 -1.37 -4.58
N PRO A 96 5.87 -2.26 -4.49
CA PRO A 96 4.94 -2.26 -3.37
C PRO A 96 5.70 -2.47 -2.06
N LYS A 97 5.51 -1.56 -1.11
CA LYS A 97 6.14 -1.60 0.21
C LYS A 97 5.22 -0.97 1.24
N LEU A 98 5.12 -1.57 2.41
CA LEU A 98 4.38 -0.99 3.52
C LEU A 98 5.16 0.18 4.11
N SER A 99 4.47 1.30 4.30
CA SER A 99 5.01 2.48 4.97
C SER A 99 3.94 3.13 5.83
N ALA A 100 4.37 3.76 6.93
CA ALA A 100 3.47 4.56 7.74
C ALA A 100 3.04 5.79 6.97
N GLN A 101 1.73 6.03 6.89
CA GLN A 101 1.14 7.17 6.20
C GLN A 101 0.10 7.83 7.10
N TRP A 102 -0.11 9.13 6.89
CA TRP A 102 -1.15 9.88 7.57
C TRP A 102 -2.43 9.87 6.78
N PHE A 103 -3.51 9.48 7.45
CA PHE A 103 -4.85 9.47 6.88
C PHE A 103 -5.78 10.39 7.67
N LEU A 104 -6.59 11.13 6.95
CA LEU A 104 -7.73 11.85 7.50
C LEU A 104 -8.95 10.93 7.46
N LYS A 105 -9.58 10.67 8.61
CA LYS A 105 -10.82 9.93 8.68
C LYS A 105 -11.93 10.72 8.01
N MET A 106 -12.51 10.16 6.95
CA MET A 106 -13.50 10.84 6.14
C MET A 106 -14.94 10.56 6.54
N GLU A 107 -15.21 9.49 7.29
CA GLU A 107 -16.55 9.02 7.62
C GLU A 107 -17.43 10.13 8.24
N ASP A 108 -16.97 10.76 9.32
CA ASP A 108 -17.74 11.81 10.00
C ASP A 108 -17.93 13.06 9.13
N LEU A 109 -16.93 13.40 8.33
CA LEU A 109 -16.99 14.55 7.42
C LEU A 109 -17.98 14.30 6.29
N ALA A 110 -17.92 13.11 5.70
CA ALA A 110 -18.82 12.68 4.64
C ALA A 110 -20.27 12.58 5.14
N ALA A 111 -20.50 12.05 6.34
CA ALA A 111 -21.83 11.98 6.94
C ALA A 111 -22.46 13.37 7.13
N LYS A 112 -21.71 14.33 7.67
CA LYS A 112 -22.18 15.73 7.84
C LYS A 112 -22.45 16.42 6.50
N ALA A 113 -21.60 16.17 5.49
CA ALA A 113 -21.79 16.69 4.15
C ALA A 113 -23.04 16.10 3.50
N LEU A 114 -23.27 14.80 3.64
CA LEU A 114 -24.46 14.12 3.14
C LEU A 114 -25.74 14.65 3.82
N GLU A 115 -25.75 14.78 5.15
CA GLU A 115 -26.86 15.33 5.91
C GLU A 115 -27.26 16.73 5.42
N SER A 116 -26.28 17.57 5.04
CA SER A 116 -26.55 18.92 4.52
C SER A 116 -27.32 18.92 3.20
N VAL A 117 -27.08 17.92 2.35
CA VAL A 117 -27.82 17.74 1.09
C VAL A 117 -29.16 17.03 1.33
N GLU A 118 -29.19 16.02 2.18
CA GLU A 118 -30.43 15.28 2.48
C GLU A 118 -31.47 16.15 3.17
N SER A 119 -31.06 17.02 4.09
CA SER A 119 -31.93 17.98 4.77
C SER A 119 -32.38 19.16 3.88
N GLY A 120 -31.82 19.28 2.67
CA GLY A 120 -32.14 20.37 1.75
C GLY A 120 -31.47 21.71 2.06
N LYS A 121 -30.55 21.76 3.03
CA LYS A 121 -29.72 22.96 3.30
C LYS A 121 -28.87 23.31 2.08
N ILE A 122 -28.36 22.28 1.38
CA ILE A 122 -27.66 22.43 0.11
C ILE A 122 -28.46 21.71 -0.97
N LYS A 123 -28.75 22.40 -2.07
CA LYS A 123 -29.45 21.85 -3.23
C LYS A 123 -28.50 21.68 -4.39
N LEU A 124 -28.47 20.47 -4.96
CA LEU A 124 -27.72 20.19 -6.18
C LEU A 124 -28.60 20.42 -7.40
N ILE A 125 -28.09 21.15 -8.37
CA ILE A 125 -28.82 21.47 -9.60
C ILE A 125 -28.00 20.96 -10.80
N PRO A 126 -28.58 20.11 -11.63
CA PRO A 126 -29.92 19.49 -11.53
C PRO A 126 -29.95 18.39 -10.45
N ASP A 127 -31.12 18.09 -9.94
CA ASP A 127 -31.38 17.17 -8.82
C ASP A 127 -30.87 15.75 -9.04
N LYS A 128 -30.70 15.34 -10.29
CA LYS A 128 -30.13 14.01 -10.65
C LYS A 128 -28.76 13.73 -10.01
N TYR A 129 -27.99 14.76 -9.69
CA TYR A 129 -26.68 14.60 -9.06
C TYR A 129 -26.75 14.23 -7.58
N ARG A 130 -27.92 14.29 -6.95
CA ARG A 130 -28.10 13.93 -5.54
C ARG A 130 -27.76 12.47 -5.28
N ASN A 131 -28.18 11.56 -6.17
CA ASN A 131 -27.88 10.12 -6.02
C ASN A 131 -26.38 9.84 -6.18
N THR A 132 -25.73 10.47 -7.15
CA THR A 132 -24.28 10.34 -7.35
C THR A 132 -23.52 10.88 -6.15
N TYR A 133 -23.93 12.05 -5.62
CA TYR A 133 -23.32 12.63 -4.43
C TYR A 133 -23.48 11.74 -3.21
N ARG A 134 -24.68 11.21 -2.97
CA ARG A 134 -24.93 10.25 -1.89
C ARG A 134 -24.01 9.06 -1.99
N HIS A 135 -23.94 8.42 -3.15
CA HIS A 135 -23.08 7.27 -3.38
C HIS A 135 -21.61 7.56 -3.07
N TRP A 136 -21.12 8.74 -3.42
CA TRP A 136 -19.73 9.13 -3.14
C TRP A 136 -19.50 9.37 -1.64
N MET A 137 -20.46 9.98 -0.94
CA MET A 137 -20.33 10.23 0.50
C MET A 137 -20.45 8.96 1.33
N GLU A 138 -21.36 8.06 0.97
CA GLU A 138 -21.52 6.76 1.65
C GLU A 138 -20.32 5.82 1.45
N ASN A 139 -19.58 5.98 0.35
CA ASN A 139 -18.41 5.18 0.02
C ASN A 139 -17.10 5.98 0.12
N ALA A 140 -17.09 7.06 0.90
CA ALA A 140 -15.89 7.85 1.09
C ALA A 140 -14.83 7.05 1.86
N HIS A 141 -13.67 6.89 1.25
CA HIS A 141 -12.51 6.28 1.91
C HIS A 141 -11.67 7.32 2.65
N ASP A 142 -10.95 6.87 3.66
CA ASP A 142 -10.00 7.72 4.37
C ASP A 142 -8.98 8.32 3.41
N TRP A 143 -8.73 9.62 3.55
CA TRP A 143 -7.88 10.36 2.66
C TRP A 143 -6.42 10.33 3.12
N CYS A 144 -5.55 9.69 2.34
CA CYS A 144 -4.11 9.77 2.57
C CYS A 144 -3.62 11.20 2.29
N ILE A 145 -3.22 11.91 3.35
CA ILE A 145 -2.76 13.30 3.28
C ILE A 145 -1.24 13.44 3.23
N SER A 146 -0.51 12.40 3.62
CA SER A 146 0.95 12.44 3.57
C SER A 146 1.49 12.41 2.14
N ARG A 147 2.55 13.17 1.93
CA ARG A 147 3.34 13.20 0.69
C ARG A 147 4.81 13.17 1.07
N GLN A 148 5.57 12.29 0.45
CA GLN A 148 7.01 12.15 0.69
C GLN A 148 7.77 13.16 -0.19
N LEU A 149 7.65 14.43 0.14
CA LEU A 149 8.25 15.53 -0.58
C LEU A 149 9.14 16.33 0.36
N TRP A 150 10.31 16.71 -0.11
CA TRP A 150 11.20 17.63 0.63
C TRP A 150 10.62 19.04 0.71
N TRP A 151 9.87 19.44 -0.31
CA TRP A 151 9.18 20.72 -0.36
C TRP A 151 7.68 20.49 -0.30
N GLY A 152 7.05 20.81 0.80
CA GLY A 152 5.63 20.59 1.02
C GLY A 152 5.17 21.13 2.37
N GLN A 153 3.87 21.00 2.63
CA GLN A 153 3.28 21.36 3.91
C GLN A 153 3.59 20.29 4.96
N ARG A 154 4.05 20.76 6.12
CA ARG A 154 4.32 19.87 7.24
C ARG A 154 3.01 19.44 7.90
N ILE A 155 2.87 18.15 8.16
CA ILE A 155 1.78 17.63 9.00
C ILE A 155 2.12 17.97 10.46
N PRO A 156 1.22 18.60 11.23
CA PRO A 156 1.49 19.03 12.60
C PRO A 156 1.39 17.85 13.59
N ALA A 157 2.23 16.85 13.38
CA ALA A 157 2.36 15.68 14.23
C ALA A 157 3.71 15.73 14.95
N TYR A 158 3.67 15.53 16.26
CA TYR A 158 4.82 15.58 17.16
C TYR A 158 5.04 14.22 17.78
N TYR A 159 6.27 13.75 17.72
CA TYR A 159 6.69 12.46 18.27
C TYR A 159 7.34 12.73 19.63
N LEU A 160 6.67 12.30 20.70
CA LEU A 160 7.15 12.48 22.05
C LEU A 160 8.24 11.43 22.40
N PRO A 161 9.10 11.70 23.41
CA PRO A 161 10.16 10.77 23.82
C PRO A 161 9.68 9.40 24.28
N ASP A 162 8.43 9.30 24.74
CA ASP A 162 7.76 8.06 25.17
C ASP A 162 7.17 7.26 24.01
N GLY A 163 7.32 7.76 22.77
CA GLY A 163 6.79 7.14 21.55
C GLY A 163 5.34 7.50 21.23
N GLN A 164 4.69 8.33 22.05
CA GLN A 164 3.36 8.83 21.72
C GLN A 164 3.43 9.82 20.55
N ILE A 165 2.34 9.85 19.77
CA ILE A 165 2.19 10.79 18.65
C ILE A 165 1.03 11.72 18.99
N VAL A 166 1.30 13.02 19.02
CA VAL A 166 0.32 14.05 19.30
C VAL A 166 0.15 14.94 18.08
N VAL A 167 -1.09 15.24 17.71
CA VAL A 167 -1.41 16.14 16.60
C VAL A 167 -1.95 17.44 17.20
N GLU A 168 -1.18 18.52 17.06
CA GLU A 168 -1.51 19.83 17.59
C GLU A 168 -1.04 20.94 16.64
N GLU A 169 -1.63 22.12 16.77
CA GLU A 169 -1.31 23.27 15.92
C GLU A 169 0.12 23.76 16.11
N THR A 170 0.63 23.67 17.35
CA THR A 170 1.98 24.14 17.70
C THR A 170 2.70 23.15 18.61
N PRO A 171 4.05 23.15 18.63
CA PRO A 171 4.83 22.30 19.53
C PRO A 171 4.51 22.53 21.01
N GLU A 172 4.21 23.77 21.39
CA GLU A 172 3.92 24.15 22.78
C GLU A 172 2.59 23.56 23.27
N LYS A 173 1.64 23.31 22.38
CA LYS A 173 0.38 22.63 22.72
C LYS A 173 0.53 21.10 22.75
N ALA A 174 1.57 20.57 22.13
CA ALA A 174 1.85 19.15 22.10
C ALA A 174 2.61 18.64 23.32
N LEU A 175 3.24 19.55 24.09
CA LEU A 175 3.98 19.29 25.33
C LEU A 175 3.08 19.45 26.55
#